data_8f2b6f7133bf9772ca3a723e240bdbd9
#
_entry.id   8f2b6f7133bf9772ca3a723e240bdbd9
#
_cell.length_a   1.000
_cell.length_b   1.000
_cell.length_c   1.000
_cell.angle_alpha   90.00
_cell.angle_beta   90.00
_cell.angle_gamma   90.00
#
_symmetry.space_group_name_H-M   'P 1'
#
loop_
_entity.id
_entity.type
_entity.pdbx_description
1 polymer ?
#
loop_
_entity_poly.entity_id
_entity_poly.type
_entity_poly.pdbx_seq_one_letter_code
_entity_poly.pdbx_strand_id
1 'polypeptide(L)'
;MKQTAHEALERAAREHEKFLWGLCYRMTGVSADADELVQETYARALTSPPGRLEEVRPWLTRVAMNLARDRLRRRKREGYVGPWLPSPVDTGEEAVAAVEAELPGGGTTEGRYELLESVSYAFLLALEVLTPRQRAVLLLRDVFDYSGREVGECLGMSETNVKVTHHRARQAMASYDRARCMPTKALQERTREVLVGFLGALASGDVEAAEALLAEPVRALSDGAGEAYAARLPVVGLKRVSLFYRRVQEMRGTPDVVELRMFNGLPAVVAEWRHGPPRLPTRMVIRVELDAEGRIAEVHSVLASRKLTNIPSPPGRGTG
;
A
#
# COMPACT_ATOMS: atom_id res chain seq x y z
N MET A 1 -12.20 40.25 -1.26
CA MET A 1 -12.35 39.34 -2.41
C MET A 1 -11.25 38.29 -2.52
N LYS A 2 -9.94 38.63 -2.47
CA LYS A 2 -8.87 37.57 -2.53
C LYS A 2 -8.85 36.62 -1.31
N GLN A 3 -9.15 37.13 -0.12
CA GLN A 3 -9.15 36.35 1.14
C GLN A 3 -10.30 35.34 1.18
N THR A 4 -11.50 35.71 0.73
CA THR A 4 -12.67 34.83 0.61
C THR A 4 -12.47 33.71 -0.41
N ALA A 5 -11.77 33.99 -1.52
CA ALA A 5 -11.44 32.98 -2.52
C ALA A 5 -10.38 31.99 -2.01
N HIS A 6 -9.42 32.45 -1.22
CA HIS A 6 -8.41 31.60 -0.58
C HIS A 6 -9.03 30.65 0.46
N GLU A 7 -9.89 31.16 1.34
CA GLU A 7 -10.62 30.36 2.33
C GLU A 7 -11.53 29.31 1.67
N ALA A 8 -12.18 29.66 0.54
CA ALA A 8 -13.00 28.73 -0.23
C ALA A 8 -12.14 27.60 -0.85
N LEU A 9 -10.96 27.94 -1.39
CA LEU A 9 -10.03 26.96 -1.95
C LEU A 9 -9.48 26.05 -0.86
N GLU A 10 -9.10 26.57 0.31
CA GLU A 10 -8.64 25.77 1.44
C GLU A 10 -9.72 24.80 1.95
N ARG A 11 -10.99 25.23 1.97
CA ARG A 11 -12.12 24.37 2.33
C ARG A 11 -12.28 23.24 1.33
N ALA A 12 -12.35 23.58 0.04
CA ALA A 12 -12.47 22.60 -1.03
C ALA A 12 -11.25 21.63 -1.06
N ALA A 13 -10.05 22.12 -0.74
CA ALA A 13 -8.87 21.28 -0.64
C ALA A 13 -9.01 20.26 0.51
N ARG A 14 -9.45 20.69 1.70
CA ARG A 14 -9.71 19.78 2.84
C ARG A 14 -10.78 18.74 2.55
N GLU A 15 -11.84 19.12 1.84
CA GLU A 15 -12.91 18.20 1.42
C GLU A 15 -12.40 17.07 0.51
N HIS A 16 -11.32 17.31 -0.23
CA HIS A 16 -10.77 16.33 -1.17
C HIS A 16 -9.49 15.63 -0.68
N GLU A 17 -9.04 15.92 0.54
CA GLU A 17 -7.76 15.43 1.07
C GLU A 17 -7.65 13.90 1.06
N LYS A 18 -8.63 13.22 1.64
CA LYS A 18 -8.64 11.76 1.71
C LYS A 18 -8.71 11.11 0.33
N PHE A 19 -9.52 11.66 -0.57
CA PHE A 19 -9.59 11.20 -1.96
C PHE A 19 -8.23 11.33 -2.65
N LEU A 20 -7.58 12.50 -2.56
CA LEU A 20 -6.28 12.73 -3.17
C LEU A 20 -5.20 11.84 -2.56
N TRP A 21 -5.23 11.68 -1.23
CA TRP A 21 -4.31 10.79 -0.54
C TRP A 21 -4.48 9.35 -1.03
N GLY A 22 -5.71 8.85 -1.07
CA GLY A 22 -6.03 7.51 -1.57
C GLY A 22 -5.58 7.28 -3.02
N LEU A 23 -5.74 8.30 -3.87
CA LEU A 23 -5.28 8.28 -5.25
C LEU A 23 -3.74 8.23 -5.34
N CYS A 24 -3.04 9.10 -4.59
CA CYS A 24 -1.58 9.15 -4.55
C CYS A 24 -0.98 7.87 -3.97
N TYR A 25 -1.59 7.32 -2.92
CA TYR A 25 -1.15 6.06 -2.33
C TYR A 25 -1.27 4.89 -3.32
N ARG A 26 -2.41 4.74 -4.01
CA ARG A 26 -2.55 3.69 -5.04
C ARG A 26 -1.59 3.87 -6.22
N MET A 27 -1.27 5.12 -6.54
CA MET A 27 -0.27 5.41 -7.57
C MET A 27 1.14 5.02 -7.14
N THR A 28 1.57 5.35 -5.93
CA THR A 28 2.97 5.19 -5.49
C THR A 28 3.22 3.94 -4.68
N GLY A 29 2.20 3.48 -3.94
CA GLY A 29 2.28 2.40 -2.96
C GLY A 29 3.06 2.79 -1.70
N VAL A 30 3.35 4.09 -1.49
CA VAL A 30 4.11 4.59 -0.34
C VAL A 30 3.32 5.70 0.36
N SER A 31 2.97 5.49 1.63
CA SER A 31 2.15 6.44 2.40
C SER A 31 2.81 7.82 2.53
N ALA A 32 4.09 7.87 2.86
CA ALA A 32 4.84 9.12 2.92
C ALA A 32 4.90 9.87 1.57
N ASP A 33 4.96 9.13 0.44
CA ASP A 33 4.85 9.75 -0.88
C ASP A 33 3.46 10.34 -1.09
N ALA A 34 2.40 9.66 -0.64
CA ALA A 34 1.04 10.17 -0.74
C ALA A 34 0.87 11.49 0.03
N ASP A 35 1.38 11.56 1.28
CA ASP A 35 1.36 12.79 2.09
C ASP A 35 2.08 13.94 1.39
N GLU A 36 3.31 13.71 0.92
CA GLU A 36 4.10 14.73 0.22
C GLU A 36 3.40 15.22 -1.07
N LEU A 37 2.82 14.30 -1.84
CA LEU A 37 2.13 14.62 -3.09
C LEU A 37 0.85 15.42 -2.86
N VAL A 38 0.10 15.13 -1.81
CA VAL A 38 -1.08 15.91 -1.41
C VAL A 38 -0.66 17.32 -0.99
N GLN A 39 0.36 17.44 -0.15
CA GLN A 39 0.89 18.76 0.26
C GLN A 39 1.40 19.57 -0.92
N GLU A 40 2.17 18.97 -1.82
CA GLU A 40 2.65 19.63 -3.05
C GLU A 40 1.49 20.06 -3.96
N THR A 41 0.44 19.23 -4.05
CA THR A 41 -0.77 19.55 -4.82
C THR A 41 -1.45 20.78 -4.27
N TYR A 42 -1.59 20.90 -2.95
CA TYR A 42 -2.17 22.07 -2.30
C TYR A 42 -1.28 23.31 -2.42
N ALA A 43 0.02 23.18 -2.27
CA ALA A 43 0.95 24.29 -2.49
C ALA A 43 0.81 24.87 -3.91
N ARG A 44 0.62 24.02 -4.92
CA ARG A 44 0.36 24.45 -6.28
C ARG A 44 -1.01 25.10 -6.44
N ALA A 45 -2.05 24.61 -5.75
CA ALA A 45 -3.37 25.22 -5.78
C ALA A 45 -3.38 26.64 -5.21
N LEU A 46 -2.56 26.90 -4.18
CA LEU A 46 -2.41 28.23 -3.59
C LEU A 46 -1.67 29.22 -4.51
N THR A 47 -0.67 28.72 -5.27
CA THR A 47 0.13 29.57 -6.18
C THR A 47 -0.51 29.76 -7.55
N SER A 48 -1.27 28.78 -8.03
CA SER A 48 -1.90 28.79 -9.36
C SER A 48 -3.29 28.15 -9.26
N PRO A 49 -4.26 28.84 -8.64
CA PRO A 49 -5.58 28.28 -8.38
C PRO A 49 -6.33 27.97 -9.69
N PRO A 50 -7.27 27.00 -9.67
CA PRO A 50 -8.19 26.77 -10.77
C PRO A 50 -9.07 28.01 -11.01
N GLY A 51 -9.49 28.22 -12.24
CA GLY A 51 -10.29 29.42 -12.62
C GLY A 51 -11.67 29.45 -11.99
N ARG A 52 -12.24 28.28 -11.64
CA ARG A 52 -13.59 28.14 -11.06
C ARG A 52 -13.56 27.10 -9.92
N LEU A 53 -14.41 27.29 -8.91
CA LEU A 53 -14.52 26.40 -7.76
C LEU A 53 -15.03 25.00 -8.16
N GLU A 54 -15.90 24.89 -9.14
CA GLU A 54 -16.41 23.60 -9.63
C GLU A 54 -15.32 22.77 -10.32
N GLU A 55 -14.23 23.38 -10.73
CA GLU A 55 -13.07 22.73 -11.36
C GLU A 55 -12.00 22.28 -10.34
N VAL A 56 -12.18 22.56 -9.04
CA VAL A 56 -11.17 22.30 -8.02
C VAL A 56 -10.79 20.83 -7.98
N ARG A 57 -11.75 19.91 -7.86
CA ARG A 57 -11.48 18.47 -7.80
C ARG A 57 -10.79 17.93 -9.06
N PRO A 58 -11.29 18.18 -10.28
CA PRO A 58 -10.59 17.77 -11.51
C PRO A 58 -9.19 18.35 -11.62
N TRP A 59 -9.01 19.60 -11.23
CA TRP A 59 -7.70 20.26 -11.25
C TRP A 59 -6.72 19.63 -10.26
N LEU A 60 -7.15 19.44 -9.00
CA LEU A 60 -6.34 18.77 -7.95
C LEU A 60 -5.96 17.35 -8.39
N THR A 61 -6.90 16.58 -8.93
CA THR A 61 -6.67 15.24 -9.47
C THR A 61 -5.59 15.26 -10.55
N ARG A 62 -5.68 16.19 -11.50
CA ARG A 62 -4.69 16.36 -12.58
C ARG A 62 -3.30 16.65 -12.03
N VAL A 63 -3.18 17.57 -11.07
CA VAL A 63 -1.90 17.93 -10.47
C VAL A 63 -1.31 16.76 -9.70
N ALA A 64 -2.10 16.13 -8.82
CA ALA A 64 -1.67 14.97 -8.03
C ALA A 64 -1.22 13.81 -8.92
N MET A 65 -1.96 13.49 -9.97
CA MET A 65 -1.62 12.42 -10.92
C MET A 65 -0.33 12.69 -11.68
N ASN A 66 -0.07 13.93 -12.08
CA ASN A 66 1.18 14.29 -12.74
C ASN A 66 2.37 14.15 -11.78
N LEU A 67 2.24 14.66 -10.56
CA LEU A 67 3.25 14.52 -9.52
C LEU A 67 3.54 13.04 -9.19
N ALA A 68 2.51 12.24 -9.02
CA ALA A 68 2.64 10.80 -8.72
C ALA A 68 3.32 10.05 -9.88
N ARG A 69 2.99 10.36 -11.13
CA ARG A 69 3.67 9.78 -12.31
C ARG A 69 5.16 10.16 -12.35
N ASP A 70 5.49 11.40 -12.02
CA ASP A 70 6.88 11.85 -11.98
C ASP A 70 7.66 11.20 -10.83
N ARG A 71 7.02 10.98 -9.66
CA ARG A 71 7.58 10.22 -8.55
C ARG A 71 7.91 8.77 -8.97
N LEU A 72 6.99 8.08 -9.65
CA LEU A 72 7.21 6.72 -10.16
C LEU A 72 8.33 6.66 -11.21
N ARG A 73 8.40 7.64 -12.11
CA ARG A 73 9.49 7.73 -13.10
C ARG A 73 10.84 7.93 -12.42
N ARG A 74 10.89 8.76 -11.37
CA ARG A 74 12.10 8.99 -10.58
C ARG A 74 12.53 7.69 -9.88
N ARG A 75 11.62 7.00 -9.16
CA ARG A 75 11.90 5.72 -8.51
C ARG A 75 12.50 4.70 -9.49
N LYS A 76 11.94 4.62 -10.70
CA LYS A 76 12.43 3.70 -11.73
C LYS A 76 13.84 4.04 -12.24
N ARG A 77 14.19 5.33 -12.31
CA ARG A 77 15.54 5.78 -12.76
C ARG A 77 16.60 5.58 -11.68
N GLU A 78 16.26 5.84 -10.43
CA GLU A 78 17.17 5.72 -9.30
C GLU A 78 17.45 4.27 -8.94
N GLY A 79 16.57 3.34 -9.35
CA GLY A 79 16.59 1.94 -8.94
C GLY A 79 16.08 1.76 -7.52
N TYR A 80 15.60 0.57 -7.21
CA TYR A 80 15.17 0.21 -5.87
C TYR A 80 16.02 -0.94 -5.34
N VAL A 81 16.50 -0.83 -4.11
CA VAL A 81 17.39 -1.84 -3.53
C VAL A 81 16.57 -2.90 -2.79
N GLY A 82 16.60 -4.12 -3.29
CA GLY A 82 15.86 -5.24 -2.72
C GLY A 82 14.43 -5.38 -3.24
N PRO A 83 13.64 -6.31 -2.67
CA PRO A 83 12.23 -6.44 -2.96
C PRO A 83 11.47 -5.18 -2.55
N TRP A 84 10.60 -4.69 -3.44
CA TRP A 84 9.74 -3.57 -3.12
C TRP A 84 8.39 -4.08 -2.59
N LEU A 85 7.96 -3.57 -1.46
CA LEU A 85 6.65 -3.82 -0.86
C LEU A 85 5.91 -2.49 -0.65
N PRO A 86 4.56 -2.45 -0.72
CA PRO A 86 3.80 -1.26 -0.35
C PRO A 86 3.99 -0.87 1.12
N SER A 87 3.75 0.41 1.45
CA SER A 87 3.59 0.84 2.85
C SER A 87 2.38 0.14 3.47
N PRO A 88 2.49 -0.39 4.69
CA PRO A 88 1.32 -0.80 5.44
C PRO A 88 0.46 0.42 5.78
N VAL A 89 -0.83 0.34 5.45
CA VAL A 89 -1.82 1.38 5.77
C VAL A 89 -2.90 0.75 6.65
N ASP A 90 -3.11 1.35 7.81
CA ASP A 90 -4.14 0.90 8.75
C ASP A 90 -5.52 1.00 8.09
N THR A 91 -6.21 -0.13 8.05
CA THR A 91 -7.55 -0.29 7.49
C THR A 91 -8.49 -0.88 8.54
N GLY A 92 -8.35 -0.46 9.80
CA GLY A 92 -9.28 -0.81 10.86
C GLY A 92 -10.74 -0.57 10.43
N GLU A 93 -11.70 -1.13 11.12
CA GLU A 93 -13.12 -1.09 10.73
C GLU A 93 -13.64 0.32 10.42
N GLU A 94 -13.16 1.34 11.13
CA GLU A 94 -13.51 2.74 10.90
C GLU A 94 -12.89 3.32 9.62
N ALA A 95 -11.68 2.92 9.28
CA ALA A 95 -10.99 3.41 8.08
C ALA A 95 -11.62 2.85 6.78
N VAL A 96 -12.16 1.64 6.83
CA VAL A 96 -12.92 1.03 5.72
C VAL A 96 -14.21 1.80 5.47
N ALA A 97 -14.97 2.10 6.53
CA ALA A 97 -16.20 2.87 6.45
C ALA A 97 -15.95 4.31 5.92
N ALA A 98 -14.84 4.94 6.30
CA ALA A 98 -14.47 6.26 5.83
C ALA A 98 -14.11 6.29 4.33
N VAL A 99 -13.45 5.24 3.83
CA VAL A 99 -13.12 5.11 2.39
C VAL A 99 -14.38 4.86 1.55
N GLU A 100 -15.34 4.11 2.07
CA GLU A 100 -16.62 3.85 1.39
C GLU A 100 -17.55 5.08 1.38
N ALA A 101 -17.53 5.90 2.44
CA ALA A 101 -18.39 7.07 2.57
C ALA A 101 -18.01 8.25 1.63
N GLU A 102 -16.83 8.26 1.05
CA GLU A 102 -16.31 9.37 0.24
C GLU A 102 -16.52 9.22 -1.27
N LEU A 103 -17.17 8.13 -1.72
CA LEU A 103 -17.55 8.01 -3.13
C LEU A 103 -18.80 8.85 -3.42
N PRO A 104 -18.80 9.74 -4.42
CA PRO A 104 -20.01 10.38 -4.89
C PRO A 104 -20.89 9.34 -5.57
N GLY A 105 -22.02 9.03 -4.94
CA GLY A 105 -23.04 8.13 -5.46
C GLY A 105 -22.91 6.72 -4.91
N GLY A 106 -23.65 6.47 -3.84
CA GLY A 106 -23.80 5.13 -3.24
C GLY A 106 -24.13 4.09 -4.29
N GLY A 107 -23.22 3.19 -4.47
CA GLY A 107 -23.42 1.83 -4.85
C GLY A 107 -24.04 1.52 -6.20
N THR A 108 -23.39 1.71 -7.27
CA THR A 108 -23.27 0.78 -8.40
C THR A 108 -22.00 1.18 -9.14
N THR A 109 -20.89 0.75 -8.62
CA THR A 109 -19.64 0.92 -9.31
C THR A 109 -19.62 -0.01 -10.52
N GLU A 110 -19.75 0.54 -11.70
CA GLU A 110 -19.25 -0.10 -12.92
C GLU A 110 -17.71 -0.25 -12.87
N GLY A 111 -17.10 0.22 -11.78
CA GLY A 111 -15.69 0.05 -11.47
C GLY A 111 -15.33 -1.43 -11.34
N ARG A 112 -14.25 -1.85 -12.01
CA ARG A 112 -13.81 -3.24 -12.03
C ARG A 112 -13.27 -3.72 -10.68
N TYR A 113 -12.72 -2.82 -9.88
CA TYR A 113 -12.11 -3.10 -8.60
C TYR A 113 -12.79 -2.33 -7.47
N GLU A 114 -13.11 -3.04 -6.40
CA GLU A 114 -13.63 -2.40 -5.20
C GLU A 114 -12.57 -1.55 -4.51
N LEU A 115 -12.98 -0.50 -3.79
CA LEU A 115 -12.03 0.37 -3.10
C LEU A 115 -11.19 -0.38 -2.07
N LEU A 116 -11.80 -1.28 -1.31
CA LEU A 116 -11.10 -2.08 -0.31
C LEU A 116 -10.10 -3.03 -0.97
N GLU A 117 -10.47 -3.69 -2.07
CA GLU A 117 -9.56 -4.49 -2.86
C GLU A 117 -8.37 -3.68 -3.37
N SER A 118 -8.63 -2.46 -3.84
CA SER A 118 -7.61 -1.60 -4.45
C SER A 118 -6.54 -1.08 -3.49
N VAL A 119 -6.71 -1.24 -2.18
CA VAL A 119 -5.67 -0.98 -1.18
C VAL A 119 -4.96 -2.27 -0.72
N SER A 120 -5.41 -3.45 -1.13
CA SER A 120 -4.75 -4.71 -0.77
C SER A 120 -3.31 -4.78 -1.29
N TYR A 121 -2.44 -5.48 -0.58
CA TYR A 121 -1.06 -5.70 -1.04
C TYR A 121 -1.01 -6.42 -2.38
N ALA A 122 -1.86 -7.43 -2.57
CA ALA A 122 -1.93 -8.18 -3.82
C ALA A 122 -2.23 -7.26 -5.01
N PHE A 123 -3.19 -6.34 -4.87
CA PHE A 123 -3.51 -5.35 -5.90
C PHE A 123 -2.34 -4.36 -6.13
N LEU A 124 -1.80 -3.78 -5.04
CA LEU A 124 -0.71 -2.80 -5.14
C LEU A 124 0.56 -3.40 -5.76
N LEU A 125 0.89 -4.65 -5.43
CA LEU A 125 2.00 -5.38 -6.04
C LEU A 125 1.72 -5.69 -7.52
N ALA A 126 0.49 -6.06 -7.85
CA ALA A 126 0.10 -6.28 -9.25
C ALA A 126 0.24 -5.02 -10.11
N LEU A 127 0.01 -3.83 -9.54
CA LEU A 127 0.22 -2.56 -10.25
C LEU A 127 1.68 -2.31 -10.65
N GLU A 128 2.67 -2.99 -10.03
CA GLU A 128 4.10 -2.77 -10.37
C GLU A 128 4.47 -3.24 -11.79
N VAL A 129 3.67 -4.10 -12.42
CA VAL A 129 3.87 -4.48 -13.83
C VAL A 129 3.51 -3.36 -14.80
N LEU A 130 2.77 -2.34 -14.33
CA LEU A 130 2.26 -1.26 -15.16
C LEU A 130 3.28 -0.12 -15.30
N THR A 131 3.30 0.49 -16.48
CA THR A 131 3.96 1.79 -16.62
C THR A 131 3.20 2.86 -15.82
N PRO A 132 3.84 3.96 -15.39
CA PRO A 132 3.15 5.04 -14.66
C PRO A 132 1.91 5.59 -15.37
N ARG A 133 1.91 5.58 -16.72
CA ARG A 133 0.74 6.01 -17.51
C ARG A 133 -0.38 4.98 -17.49
N GLN A 134 -0.05 3.70 -17.64
CA GLN A 134 -1.03 2.62 -17.57
C GLN A 134 -1.67 2.54 -16.20
N ARG A 135 -0.87 2.65 -15.11
CA ARG A 135 -1.37 2.68 -13.73
C ARG A 135 -2.34 3.84 -13.52
N ALA A 136 -1.98 5.06 -13.97
CA ALA A 136 -2.84 6.24 -13.87
C ALA A 136 -4.19 6.02 -14.58
N VAL A 137 -4.17 5.51 -15.81
CA VAL A 137 -5.39 5.25 -16.58
C VAL A 137 -6.23 4.16 -15.92
N LEU A 138 -5.62 3.06 -15.47
CA LEU A 138 -6.33 1.96 -14.80
C LEU A 138 -7.02 2.44 -13.52
N LEU A 139 -6.29 3.14 -12.65
CA LEU A 139 -6.84 3.61 -11.38
C LEU A 139 -8.00 4.59 -11.60
N LEU A 140 -7.85 5.58 -12.48
CA LEU A 140 -8.92 6.53 -12.74
C LEU A 140 -10.16 5.85 -13.34
N ARG A 141 -9.98 4.88 -14.26
CA ARG A 141 -11.08 4.17 -14.91
C ARG A 141 -11.74 3.09 -14.06
N ASP A 142 -10.94 2.25 -13.43
CA ASP A 142 -11.40 0.97 -12.86
C ASP A 142 -11.56 1.02 -11.33
N VAL A 143 -11.02 2.05 -10.67
CA VAL A 143 -11.14 2.25 -9.21
C VAL A 143 -11.95 3.50 -8.87
N PHE A 144 -11.70 4.62 -9.61
CA PHE A 144 -12.32 5.91 -9.31
C PHE A 144 -13.43 6.31 -10.29
N ASP A 145 -13.80 5.43 -11.21
CA ASP A 145 -14.95 5.55 -12.14
C ASP A 145 -14.97 6.80 -13.01
N TYR A 146 -13.78 7.30 -13.40
CA TYR A 146 -13.69 8.42 -14.35
C TYR A 146 -14.02 7.93 -15.77
N SER A 147 -14.79 8.69 -16.53
CA SER A 147 -15.02 8.44 -17.95
C SER A 147 -13.73 8.52 -18.77
N GLY A 148 -13.70 7.92 -19.97
CA GLY A 148 -12.54 8.02 -20.86
C GLY A 148 -12.18 9.46 -21.24
N ARG A 149 -13.18 10.34 -21.34
CA ARG A 149 -13.01 11.76 -21.60
C ARG A 149 -12.35 12.47 -20.42
N GLU A 150 -12.87 12.29 -19.20
CA GLU A 150 -12.30 12.89 -17.99
C GLU A 150 -10.86 12.44 -17.74
N VAL A 151 -10.55 11.15 -17.96
CA VAL A 151 -9.16 10.65 -17.91
C VAL A 151 -8.30 11.34 -18.97
N GLY A 152 -8.82 11.51 -20.18
CA GLY A 152 -8.14 12.24 -21.26
C GLY A 152 -7.80 13.67 -20.86
N GLU A 153 -8.76 14.40 -20.33
CA GLU A 153 -8.61 15.78 -19.83
C GLU A 153 -7.62 15.83 -18.64
N CYS A 154 -7.70 14.87 -17.71
CA CYS A 154 -6.83 14.80 -16.54
C CYS A 154 -5.36 14.52 -16.93
N LEU A 155 -5.11 13.60 -17.85
CA LEU A 155 -3.77 13.13 -18.19
C LEU A 155 -3.16 13.77 -19.44
N GLY A 156 -3.89 14.69 -20.10
CA GLY A 156 -3.48 15.32 -21.38
C GLY A 156 -3.39 14.28 -22.52
N MET A 157 -4.41 13.42 -22.65
CA MET A 157 -4.46 12.35 -23.64
C MET A 157 -5.74 12.44 -24.46
N SER A 158 -5.71 12.02 -25.73
CA SER A 158 -6.94 11.78 -26.48
C SER A 158 -7.70 10.58 -25.91
N GLU A 159 -9.03 10.59 -26.05
CA GLU A 159 -9.88 9.49 -25.57
C GLU A 159 -9.50 8.15 -26.23
N THR A 160 -9.11 8.17 -27.50
CA THR A 160 -8.59 6.98 -28.20
C THR A 160 -7.33 6.43 -27.52
N ASN A 161 -6.39 7.31 -27.14
CA ASN A 161 -5.18 6.90 -26.43
C ASN A 161 -5.50 6.38 -25.01
N VAL A 162 -6.51 6.92 -24.34
CA VAL A 162 -7.01 6.39 -23.06
C VAL A 162 -7.51 4.96 -23.26
N LYS A 163 -8.38 4.70 -24.26
CA LYS A 163 -8.91 3.36 -24.56
C LYS A 163 -7.80 2.35 -24.81
N VAL A 164 -6.83 2.68 -25.65
CA VAL A 164 -5.70 1.79 -25.97
C VAL A 164 -4.83 1.53 -24.74
N THR A 165 -4.53 2.58 -23.94
CA THR A 165 -3.70 2.45 -22.74
C THR A 165 -4.42 1.63 -21.68
N HIS A 166 -5.72 1.82 -21.50
CA HIS A 166 -6.58 1.08 -20.58
C HIS A 166 -6.62 -0.41 -20.95
N HIS A 167 -6.86 -0.73 -22.22
CA HIS A 167 -6.84 -2.11 -22.71
C HIS A 167 -5.51 -2.81 -22.40
N ARG A 168 -4.37 -2.16 -22.68
CA ARG A 168 -3.03 -2.70 -22.37
C ARG A 168 -2.81 -2.87 -20.87
N ALA A 169 -3.30 -1.94 -20.05
CA ALA A 169 -3.22 -2.04 -18.60
C ALA A 169 -4.01 -3.24 -18.08
N ARG A 170 -5.24 -3.45 -18.55
CA ARG A 170 -6.06 -4.62 -18.20
C ARG A 170 -5.42 -5.94 -18.64
N GLN A 171 -4.82 -5.99 -19.82
CA GLN A 171 -4.07 -7.17 -20.25
C GLN A 171 -2.90 -7.49 -19.32
N ALA A 172 -2.16 -6.48 -18.89
CA ALA A 172 -1.05 -6.65 -17.95
C ALA A 172 -1.53 -7.10 -16.54
N MET A 173 -2.74 -6.72 -16.14
CA MET A 173 -3.37 -7.13 -14.87
C MET A 173 -4.07 -8.50 -14.94
N ALA A 174 -4.10 -9.16 -16.10
CA ALA A 174 -4.86 -10.40 -16.29
C ALA A 174 -4.46 -11.54 -15.33
N SER A 175 -3.21 -11.57 -14.87
CA SER A 175 -2.76 -12.54 -13.86
C SER A 175 -3.41 -12.29 -12.51
N TYR A 176 -3.43 -11.02 -12.07
CA TYR A 176 -4.13 -10.60 -10.85
C TYR A 176 -5.64 -10.88 -10.95
N ASP A 177 -6.25 -10.53 -12.09
CA ASP A 177 -7.70 -10.72 -12.30
C ASP A 177 -8.16 -12.17 -12.19
N ARG A 178 -7.28 -13.14 -12.48
CA ARG A 178 -7.59 -14.58 -12.31
C ARG A 178 -7.46 -15.06 -10.86
N ALA A 179 -6.70 -14.38 -10.03
CA ALA A 179 -6.42 -14.75 -8.65
C ALA A 179 -6.67 -13.57 -7.69
N ARG A 180 -7.79 -12.85 -7.92
CA ARG A 180 -8.16 -11.69 -7.08
C ARG A 180 -8.24 -12.07 -5.62
N CYS A 181 -7.60 -11.28 -4.78
CA CYS A 181 -7.62 -11.45 -3.34
C CYS A 181 -8.56 -10.40 -2.73
N MET A 182 -9.75 -10.82 -2.35
CA MET A 182 -10.71 -10.00 -1.61
C MET A 182 -10.49 -10.21 -0.11
N PRO A 183 -10.28 -9.16 0.69
CA PRO A 183 -10.07 -9.27 2.13
C PRO A 183 -11.39 -9.57 2.88
N THR A 184 -11.95 -10.77 2.67
CA THR A 184 -13.16 -11.23 3.36
C THR A 184 -12.88 -11.51 4.83
N LYS A 185 -13.92 -11.49 5.68
CA LYS A 185 -13.82 -11.85 7.10
C LYS A 185 -13.20 -13.24 7.31
N ALA A 186 -13.59 -14.23 6.51
CA ALA A 186 -13.01 -15.57 6.60
C ALA A 186 -11.51 -15.59 6.29
N LEU A 187 -11.07 -14.83 5.27
CA LEU A 187 -9.65 -14.70 4.95
C LEU A 187 -8.90 -13.95 6.06
N GLN A 188 -9.51 -12.91 6.65
CA GLN A 188 -8.91 -12.16 7.77
C GLN A 188 -8.70 -13.07 9.00
N GLU A 189 -9.70 -13.86 9.38
CA GLU A 189 -9.61 -14.81 10.50
C GLU A 189 -8.55 -15.87 10.24
N ARG A 190 -8.57 -16.47 9.05
CA ARG A 190 -7.57 -17.49 8.68
C ARG A 190 -6.15 -16.90 8.65
N THR A 191 -5.98 -15.72 8.09
CA THR A 191 -4.69 -15.03 8.05
C THR A 191 -4.18 -14.71 9.45
N ARG A 192 -5.07 -14.28 10.36
CA ARG A 192 -4.75 -14.04 11.77
C ARG A 192 -4.22 -15.31 12.45
N GLU A 193 -4.98 -16.39 12.33
CA GLU A 193 -4.65 -17.68 12.93
C GLU A 193 -3.26 -18.17 12.47
N VAL A 194 -3.07 -18.20 11.17
CA VAL A 194 -1.83 -18.71 10.55
C VAL A 194 -0.64 -17.80 10.85
N LEU A 195 -0.80 -16.47 10.78
CA LEU A 195 0.27 -15.52 11.10
C LEU A 195 0.71 -15.61 12.56
N VAL A 196 -0.26 -15.64 13.49
CA VAL A 196 0.04 -15.76 14.92
C VAL A 196 0.68 -17.11 15.23
N GLY A 197 0.16 -18.20 14.64
CA GLY A 197 0.74 -19.55 14.78
C GLY A 197 2.17 -19.60 14.28
N PHE A 198 2.45 -19.06 13.10
CA PHE A 198 3.78 -19.02 12.51
C PHE A 198 4.78 -18.23 13.37
N LEU A 199 4.42 -17.03 13.80
CA LEU A 199 5.28 -16.21 14.64
C LEU A 199 5.49 -16.82 16.03
N GLY A 200 4.44 -17.46 16.59
CA GLY A 200 4.52 -18.21 17.86
C GLY A 200 5.47 -19.39 17.78
N ALA A 201 5.39 -20.20 16.73
CA ALA A 201 6.29 -21.32 16.48
C ALA A 201 7.75 -20.85 16.31
N LEU A 202 7.98 -19.76 15.60
CA LEU A 202 9.32 -19.16 15.52
C LEU A 202 9.81 -18.68 16.89
N ALA A 203 8.96 -18.04 17.69
CA ALA A 203 9.32 -17.53 19.01
C ALA A 203 9.66 -18.66 20.02
N SER A 204 8.98 -19.80 19.93
CA SER A 204 9.29 -20.98 20.74
C SER A 204 10.45 -21.84 20.20
N GLY A 205 10.95 -21.54 18.99
CA GLY A 205 11.98 -22.34 18.33
C GLY A 205 11.45 -23.65 17.72
N ASP A 206 10.13 -23.82 17.63
CA ASP A 206 9.49 -24.97 17.02
C ASP A 206 9.50 -24.86 15.49
N VAL A 207 10.59 -25.32 14.90
CA VAL A 207 10.81 -25.23 13.44
C VAL A 207 9.79 -26.10 12.67
N GLU A 208 9.44 -27.26 13.20
CA GLU A 208 8.50 -28.18 12.54
C GLU A 208 7.09 -27.57 12.48
N ALA A 209 6.64 -26.99 13.59
CA ALA A 209 5.35 -26.28 13.63
C ALA A 209 5.34 -25.06 12.69
N ALA A 210 6.44 -24.30 12.61
CA ALA A 210 6.56 -23.18 11.67
C ALA A 210 6.51 -23.67 10.21
N GLU A 211 7.24 -24.73 9.87
CA GLU A 211 7.29 -25.31 8.53
C GLU A 211 5.92 -25.91 8.10
N ALA A 212 5.17 -26.48 9.01
CA ALA A 212 3.84 -27.03 8.72
C ALA A 212 2.82 -25.97 8.25
N LEU A 213 3.04 -24.69 8.60
CA LEU A 213 2.20 -23.58 8.17
C LEU A 213 2.61 -22.98 6.82
N LEU A 214 3.77 -23.37 6.28
CA LEU A 214 4.30 -22.83 5.02
C LEU A 214 3.84 -23.68 3.82
N ALA A 215 3.54 -23.02 2.72
CA ALA A 215 3.30 -23.66 1.42
C ALA A 215 4.62 -24.09 0.75
N GLU A 216 4.54 -24.90 -0.31
CA GLU A 216 5.69 -25.20 -1.15
C GLU A 216 5.36 -24.91 -2.62
N PRO A 217 6.10 -23.96 -3.26
CA PRO A 217 7.20 -23.15 -2.70
C PRO A 217 6.68 -21.91 -1.93
N VAL A 218 7.23 -21.68 -0.74
CA VAL A 218 7.04 -20.41 -0.01
C VAL A 218 8.12 -19.40 -0.37
N ARG A 219 7.79 -18.09 -0.30
CA ARG A 219 8.73 -16.99 -0.53
C ARG A 219 8.72 -16.01 0.64
N ALA A 220 9.90 -15.52 1.04
CA ALA A 220 10.00 -14.40 1.98
C ALA A 220 10.62 -13.20 1.27
N LEU A 221 9.95 -12.05 1.36
CA LEU A 221 10.36 -10.78 0.82
C LEU A 221 10.60 -9.79 1.95
N SER A 222 11.76 -9.13 1.95
CA SER A 222 12.13 -8.15 2.97
C SER A 222 12.46 -6.82 2.32
N ASP A 223 11.69 -5.80 2.65
CA ASP A 223 11.85 -4.46 2.10
C ASP A 223 12.53 -3.53 3.11
N GLY A 224 13.83 -3.34 2.93
CA GLY A 224 14.64 -2.40 3.71
C GLY A 224 15.04 -1.15 2.93
N ALA A 225 14.61 -0.99 1.68
CA ALA A 225 14.95 0.13 0.79
C ALA A 225 16.45 0.47 0.68
N GLY A 226 17.35 -0.47 1.01
CA GLY A 226 18.79 -0.23 1.11
C GLY A 226 19.24 0.47 2.40
N GLU A 227 18.32 0.95 3.22
CA GLU A 227 18.57 1.62 4.51
C GLU A 227 18.78 0.61 5.63
N ALA A 228 17.94 -0.42 5.65
CA ALA A 228 17.94 -1.46 6.66
C ALA A 228 18.64 -2.73 6.20
N TYR A 229 19.17 -3.49 7.17
CA TYR A 229 19.69 -4.83 6.91
C TYR A 229 18.50 -5.76 6.59
N ALA A 230 18.35 -6.11 5.33
CA ALA A 230 17.27 -6.92 4.79
C ALA A 230 17.78 -7.83 3.66
N ALA A 231 17.08 -8.92 3.41
CA ALA A 231 17.40 -9.78 2.28
C ALA A 231 17.18 -9.04 0.95
N ARG A 232 18.24 -8.90 0.15
CA ARG A 232 18.19 -8.18 -1.15
C ARG A 232 17.47 -8.95 -2.24
N LEU A 233 17.33 -10.26 -2.07
CA LEU A 233 16.63 -11.16 -2.99
C LEU A 233 15.57 -11.94 -2.21
N PRO A 234 14.47 -12.36 -2.85
CA PRO A 234 13.52 -13.26 -2.22
C PRO A 234 14.20 -14.53 -1.70
N VAL A 235 13.91 -14.91 -0.46
CA VAL A 235 14.29 -16.20 0.10
C VAL A 235 13.22 -17.20 -0.29
N VAL A 236 13.59 -18.29 -1.00
CA VAL A 236 12.63 -19.24 -1.57
C VAL A 236 12.84 -20.62 -1.04
N GLY A 237 11.75 -21.28 -0.66
CA GLY A 237 11.69 -22.67 -0.20
C GLY A 237 11.60 -22.78 1.32
N LEU A 238 10.87 -23.77 1.77
CA LEU A 238 10.43 -24.02 3.13
C LEU A 238 11.58 -23.92 4.15
N LYS A 239 12.60 -24.79 4.01
CA LYS A 239 13.75 -24.81 4.92
C LYS A 239 14.58 -23.51 4.93
N ARG A 240 14.64 -22.80 3.79
CA ARG A 240 15.37 -21.53 3.71
C ARG A 240 14.62 -20.41 4.42
N VAL A 241 13.30 -20.38 4.28
CA VAL A 241 12.44 -19.36 4.91
C VAL A 241 12.40 -19.57 6.42
N SER A 242 12.21 -20.80 6.91
CA SER A 242 12.23 -21.10 8.35
C SER A 242 13.58 -20.76 8.98
N LEU A 243 14.69 -21.15 8.35
CA LEU A 243 16.05 -20.81 8.81
C LEU A 243 16.31 -19.30 8.79
N PHE A 244 15.82 -18.60 7.75
CA PHE A 244 15.97 -17.14 7.62
C PHE A 244 15.30 -16.42 8.80
N TYR A 245 14.04 -16.73 9.11
CA TYR A 245 13.33 -16.08 10.21
C TYR A 245 13.88 -16.45 11.59
N ARG A 246 14.33 -17.71 11.77
CA ARG A 246 15.05 -18.09 12.99
C ARG A 246 16.31 -17.24 13.19
N ARG A 247 17.13 -17.05 12.17
CA ARG A 247 18.33 -16.19 12.25
C ARG A 247 17.97 -14.71 12.51
N VAL A 248 16.91 -14.22 11.90
CA VAL A 248 16.40 -12.85 12.17
C VAL A 248 16.03 -12.72 13.64
N GLN A 249 15.36 -13.70 14.21
CA GLN A 249 14.99 -13.71 15.63
C GLN A 249 16.23 -13.79 16.54
N GLU A 250 17.17 -14.69 16.25
CA GLU A 250 18.44 -14.80 17.00
C GLU A 250 19.22 -13.46 16.98
N MET A 251 19.25 -12.79 15.85
CA MET A 251 19.97 -11.52 15.67
C MET A 251 19.28 -10.33 16.34
N ARG A 252 17.95 -10.28 16.32
CA ARG A 252 17.17 -9.16 16.83
C ARG A 252 16.75 -9.30 18.28
N GLY A 253 16.65 -10.52 18.78
CA GLY A 253 16.04 -10.84 20.05
C GLY A 253 14.52 -10.63 20.06
N THR A 254 13.93 -10.75 21.23
CA THR A 254 12.50 -10.56 21.45
C THR A 254 12.13 -9.08 21.28
N PRO A 255 11.10 -8.74 20.51
CA PRO A 255 10.61 -7.37 20.43
C PRO A 255 10.03 -6.90 21.78
N ASP A 256 10.21 -5.62 22.11
CA ASP A 256 9.61 -4.99 23.29
C ASP A 256 8.09 -4.84 23.17
N VAL A 257 7.60 -4.65 21.93
CA VAL A 257 6.18 -4.53 21.64
C VAL A 257 5.85 -5.37 20.41
N VAL A 258 4.76 -6.14 20.52
CA VAL A 258 4.15 -6.89 19.42
C VAL A 258 2.68 -6.55 19.38
N GLU A 259 2.21 -6.05 18.27
CA GLU A 259 0.82 -5.66 18.09
C GLU A 259 0.26 -6.20 16.78
N LEU A 260 -0.92 -6.83 16.85
CA LEU A 260 -1.66 -7.27 15.68
C LEU A 260 -2.62 -6.17 15.26
N ARG A 261 -2.49 -5.71 14.02
CA ARG A 261 -3.34 -4.68 13.41
C ARG A 261 -3.85 -5.10 12.04
N MET A 262 -4.88 -4.40 11.58
CA MET A 262 -5.40 -4.57 10.22
C MET A 262 -4.70 -3.61 9.27
N PHE A 263 -3.88 -4.15 8.38
CA PHE A 263 -3.22 -3.35 7.33
C PHE A 263 -3.64 -3.81 5.94
N ASN A 264 -4.06 -2.86 5.12
CA ASN A 264 -4.41 -3.14 3.73
C ASN A 264 -5.47 -4.27 3.61
N GLY A 265 -6.43 -4.28 4.53
CA GLY A 265 -7.54 -5.23 4.59
C GLY A 265 -7.23 -6.58 5.25
N LEU A 266 -5.99 -6.88 5.62
CA LEU A 266 -5.60 -8.15 6.25
C LEU A 266 -4.78 -7.94 7.53
N PRO A 267 -4.81 -8.90 8.47
CA PRO A 267 -4.00 -8.86 9.67
C PRO A 267 -2.50 -8.85 9.36
N ALA A 268 -1.78 -8.03 10.10
CA ALA A 268 -0.32 -8.01 10.11
C ALA A 268 0.19 -7.69 11.52
N VAL A 269 1.44 -8.05 11.81
CA VAL A 269 2.07 -7.81 13.10
C VAL A 269 3.06 -6.65 12.98
N VAL A 270 2.90 -5.67 13.86
CA VAL A 270 3.91 -4.64 14.12
C VAL A 270 4.79 -5.13 15.26
N ALA A 271 6.09 -5.19 15.03
CA ALA A 271 7.09 -5.51 16.05
C ALA A 271 8.00 -4.30 16.25
N GLU A 272 8.23 -3.91 17.51
CA GLU A 272 9.09 -2.79 17.86
C GLU A 272 10.16 -3.21 18.88
N TRP A 273 11.37 -2.67 18.68
CA TRP A 273 12.52 -2.81 19.57
C TRP A 273 12.97 -1.42 20.01
N ARG A 274 13.09 -1.18 21.30
CA ARG A 274 13.58 0.10 21.85
C ARG A 274 15.05 0.33 21.55
N HIS A 275 15.80 -0.75 21.49
CA HIS A 275 17.23 -0.76 21.18
C HIS A 275 17.53 -1.85 20.17
N GLY A 276 18.49 -1.60 19.29
CA GLY A 276 18.91 -2.60 18.28
C GLY A 276 20.30 -2.28 17.75
N PRO A 277 20.97 -3.27 17.17
CA PRO A 277 22.24 -3.06 16.48
C PRO A 277 22.10 -2.02 15.35
N PRO A 278 23.20 -1.31 15.01
CA PRO A 278 23.19 -0.38 13.87
C PRO A 278 22.65 -1.03 12.59
N ARG A 279 21.84 -0.30 11.84
CA ARG A 279 21.17 -0.76 10.59
C ARG A 279 20.07 -1.81 10.77
N LEU A 280 19.77 -2.25 11.99
CA LEU A 280 18.53 -2.97 12.26
C LEU A 280 17.46 -1.94 12.64
N PRO A 281 16.37 -1.83 11.86
CA PRO A 281 15.32 -0.86 12.18
C PRO A 281 14.64 -1.22 13.49
N THR A 282 14.24 -0.21 14.23
CA THR A 282 13.54 -0.38 15.52
C THR A 282 12.09 -0.79 15.35
N ARG A 283 11.57 -0.79 14.12
CA ARG A 283 10.20 -1.19 13.80
C ARG A 283 10.17 -2.05 12.55
N MET A 284 9.27 -3.02 12.53
CA MET A 284 9.03 -3.90 11.39
C MET A 284 7.54 -4.24 11.32
N VAL A 285 7.01 -4.35 10.12
CA VAL A 285 5.68 -4.93 9.89
C VAL A 285 5.86 -6.25 9.16
N ILE A 286 5.26 -7.31 9.71
CA ILE A 286 5.24 -8.65 9.11
C ILE A 286 3.81 -9.00 8.76
N ARG A 287 3.60 -9.46 7.54
CA ARG A 287 2.34 -9.98 7.04
C ARG A 287 2.55 -11.22 6.18
N VAL A 288 1.49 -11.95 5.92
CA VAL A 288 1.52 -13.17 5.09
C VAL A 288 0.46 -13.11 4.00
N GLU A 289 0.74 -13.78 2.89
CA GLU A 289 -0.25 -14.14 1.86
C GLU A 289 -0.45 -15.65 1.91
N LEU A 290 -1.71 -16.08 1.86
CA LEU A 290 -2.06 -17.50 1.90
C LEU A 290 -2.32 -18.05 0.50
N ASP A 291 -2.02 -19.33 0.31
CA ASP A 291 -2.45 -20.09 -0.86
C ASP A 291 -3.93 -20.55 -0.74
N ALA A 292 -4.41 -21.27 -1.73
CA ALA A 292 -5.78 -21.78 -1.75
C ALA A 292 -6.05 -22.82 -0.63
N GLU A 293 -5.01 -23.47 -0.13
CA GLU A 293 -5.05 -24.43 0.97
C GLU A 293 -4.95 -23.76 2.35
N GLY A 294 -4.82 -22.42 2.39
CA GLY A 294 -4.71 -21.63 3.61
C GLY A 294 -3.35 -21.72 4.30
N ARG A 295 -2.27 -22.08 3.56
CA ARG A 295 -0.89 -22.07 4.02
C ARG A 295 -0.18 -20.80 3.55
N ILE A 296 0.89 -20.41 4.22
CA ILE A 296 1.69 -19.22 3.88
C ILE A 296 2.44 -19.44 2.57
N ALA A 297 2.03 -18.79 1.51
CA ALA A 297 2.72 -18.74 0.22
C ALA A 297 3.80 -17.65 0.20
N GLU A 298 3.54 -16.50 0.83
CA GLU A 298 4.52 -15.43 0.95
C GLU A 298 4.55 -14.83 2.36
N VAL A 299 5.75 -14.50 2.84
CA VAL A 299 5.95 -13.69 4.05
C VAL A 299 6.57 -12.37 3.63
N HIS A 300 5.92 -11.27 3.98
CA HIS A 300 6.36 -9.91 3.67
C HIS A 300 6.83 -9.21 4.95
N SER A 301 8.07 -8.70 4.94
CA SER A 301 8.65 -7.92 6.03
C SER A 301 8.97 -6.52 5.53
N VAL A 302 8.25 -5.51 6.00
CA VAL A 302 8.51 -4.10 5.69
C VAL A 302 9.35 -3.51 6.82
N LEU A 303 10.55 -3.01 6.46
CA LEU A 303 11.56 -2.47 7.38
C LEU A 303 11.97 -1.04 6.99
N ALA A 304 11.67 -0.62 5.75
CA ALA A 304 12.01 0.71 5.26
C ALA A 304 11.32 1.80 6.10
N SER A 305 12.10 2.66 6.75
CA SER A 305 11.61 3.69 7.68
C SER A 305 10.55 4.58 7.06
N ARG A 306 10.78 5.04 5.83
CA ARG A 306 9.84 5.88 5.07
C ARG A 306 8.48 5.22 4.80
N LYS A 307 8.41 3.89 4.82
CA LYS A 307 7.16 3.14 4.63
C LYS A 307 6.38 2.91 5.92
N LEU A 308 7.01 3.15 7.06
CA LEU A 308 6.45 2.92 8.40
C LEU A 308 6.14 4.21 9.17
N THR A 309 6.33 5.39 8.56
CA THR A 309 6.13 6.70 9.21
C THR A 309 4.72 6.93 9.70
N ASN A 310 3.71 6.45 8.97
CA ASN A 310 2.29 6.67 9.27
C ASN A 310 1.69 5.60 10.19
N ILE A 311 2.51 4.72 10.74
CA ILE A 311 2.06 3.75 11.73
C ILE A 311 2.27 4.36 13.11
N PRO A 312 1.20 4.69 13.86
CA PRO A 312 1.33 5.22 15.22
C PRO A 312 2.03 4.20 16.11
N SER A 313 2.90 4.66 16.98
CA SER A 313 3.48 3.79 18.01
C SER A 313 2.37 3.29 18.92
N PRO A 314 2.44 2.03 19.40
CA PRO A 314 1.49 1.53 20.37
C PRO A 314 1.48 2.44 21.60
N PRO A 315 0.31 2.64 22.25
CA PRO A 315 0.24 3.47 23.44
C PRO A 315 1.23 2.94 24.47
N GLY A 316 2.22 3.77 24.80
CA GLY A 316 3.22 3.43 25.80
C GLY A 316 2.49 3.05 27.10
N ARG A 317 2.74 1.86 27.62
CA ARG A 317 2.44 1.63 29.05
C ARG A 317 3.25 2.67 29.78
N GLY A 318 2.52 3.59 30.45
CA GLY A 318 3.12 4.66 31.19
C GLY A 318 4.30 4.13 31.99
N THR A 319 5.40 4.85 31.92
CA THR A 319 6.53 4.69 32.84
C THR A 319 5.98 4.88 34.25
N GLY A 320 5.66 3.77 34.88
CA GLY A 320 5.48 3.72 36.33
C GLY A 320 6.84 3.64 37.01
#